data_3c7f5e509455274ff74e28fd3d6dbece
#
_entry.id   3c7f5e509455274ff74e28fd3d6dbece
#
_cell.length_a   1.000
_cell.length_b   1.000
_cell.length_c   1.000
_cell.angle_alpha   90.00
_cell.angle_beta   90.00
_cell.angle_gamma   90.00
#
_symmetry.space_group_name_H-M   'P 1'
#
loop_
_entity.id
_entity.type
_entity.pdbx_description
1 polymer ?
#
loop_
_entity_poly.entity_id
_entity_poly.type
_entity_poly.pdbx_seq_one_letter_code
_entity_poly.pdbx_strand_id
1 'polypeptide(L)'
;SEDGENPNVDDLEVGVFPVHYDDLKLELAWTIVPFMLIVYLTYISWAPLDNIWSSPNGGSFGDECDYFNNESSDLYFDEDDGLKGAYKANCYHTIEITAKQWVWSFDCGTLEAELCESGFTEADGRAVPHLSLQAGNAYLAYMTSEDVTHAPWFVSLGVKEDVLPGQTTTVWILAEDVEDFLLLCTEYCGDDHAYMMAGVTIHA
;
A
#
# COMPACT_ATOMS: atom_id res chain seq x y z
N SER A 1 12.90 -2.86 -50.10
CA SER A 1 12.39 -2.13 -51.26
C SER A 1 12.73 -0.66 -51.12
N GLU A 2 13.14 -0.02 -52.20
CA GLU A 2 13.51 1.40 -52.18
C GLU A 2 12.32 2.34 -51.89
N ASP A 3 11.12 1.81 -51.80
CA ASP A 3 9.87 2.59 -51.66
C ASP A 3 9.22 2.52 -50.27
N GLY A 4 9.88 1.99 -49.26
CA GLY A 4 9.35 1.92 -47.89
C GLY A 4 8.16 0.98 -47.70
N GLU A 5 7.83 0.15 -48.70
CA GLU A 5 6.84 -0.92 -48.53
C GLU A 5 7.46 -2.05 -47.72
N ASN A 6 6.76 -2.48 -46.66
CA ASN A 6 7.13 -3.67 -45.91
C ASN A 6 7.20 -4.85 -46.88
N PRO A 7 8.33 -5.57 -46.95
CA PRO A 7 8.40 -6.76 -47.80
C PRO A 7 7.32 -7.72 -47.34
N ASN A 8 6.59 -8.29 -48.31
CA ASN A 8 5.65 -9.38 -48.03
C ASN A 8 6.41 -10.51 -47.30
N VAL A 9 5.84 -11.08 -46.28
CA VAL A 9 6.48 -12.14 -45.47
C VAL A 9 6.89 -13.32 -46.36
N ASP A 10 6.13 -13.55 -47.45
CA ASP A 10 6.38 -14.61 -48.42
C ASP A 10 7.61 -14.33 -49.32
N ASP A 11 8.09 -13.08 -49.35
CA ASP A 11 9.24 -12.67 -50.17
C ASP A 11 10.56 -12.63 -49.34
N LEU A 12 10.51 -13.01 -48.05
CA LEU A 12 11.67 -13.04 -47.19
C LEU A 12 12.54 -14.28 -47.44
N GLU A 13 13.75 -14.09 -47.95
CA GLU A 13 14.75 -15.13 -48.08
C GLU A 13 15.58 -15.26 -46.79
N VAL A 14 15.89 -16.50 -46.38
CA VAL A 14 16.68 -16.78 -45.18
C VAL A 14 18.10 -16.22 -45.36
N GLY A 15 18.51 -15.36 -44.43
CA GLY A 15 19.83 -14.70 -44.42
C GLY A 15 19.87 -13.37 -45.18
N VAL A 16 18.77 -12.92 -45.76
CA VAL A 16 18.66 -11.58 -46.35
C VAL A 16 18.00 -10.65 -45.35
N PHE A 17 18.70 -9.63 -44.95
CA PHE A 17 18.21 -8.60 -44.03
C PHE A 17 17.66 -7.41 -44.82
N PRO A 18 16.53 -6.79 -44.38
CA PRO A 18 16.01 -5.58 -45.03
C PRO A 18 17.04 -4.44 -44.97
N VAL A 19 17.16 -3.68 -46.05
CA VAL A 19 18.08 -2.54 -46.13
C VAL A 19 17.60 -1.36 -45.31
N HIS A 20 16.26 -1.22 -45.16
CA HIS A 20 15.65 -0.22 -44.29
C HIS A 20 14.99 -0.93 -43.10
N TYR A 21 15.53 -0.72 -41.90
CA TYR A 21 15.07 -1.29 -40.63
C TYR A 21 14.77 -0.23 -39.59
N ASP A 22 14.76 1.04 -39.99
CA ASP A 22 14.46 2.19 -39.17
C ASP A 22 13.32 3.03 -39.79
N ASP A 23 12.36 3.42 -38.98
CA ASP A 23 11.32 4.40 -39.32
C ASP A 23 11.27 5.46 -38.22
N LEU A 24 11.90 6.59 -38.47
CA LEU A 24 12.01 7.68 -37.51
C LEU A 24 10.64 8.18 -37.01
N LYS A 25 9.60 8.14 -37.84
CA LYS A 25 8.26 8.58 -37.42
C LYS A 25 7.65 7.61 -36.44
N LEU A 26 7.78 6.32 -36.71
CA LEU A 26 7.30 5.26 -35.85
C LEU A 26 8.10 5.26 -34.54
N GLU A 27 9.42 5.42 -34.60
CA GLU A 27 10.31 5.49 -33.44
C GLU A 27 9.97 6.68 -32.52
N LEU A 28 9.76 7.85 -33.11
CA LEU A 28 9.31 9.02 -32.35
C LEU A 28 7.92 8.82 -31.77
N ALA A 29 7.01 8.18 -32.49
CA ALA A 29 5.66 7.95 -32.00
C ALA A 29 5.63 7.03 -30.76
N TRP A 30 6.32 5.89 -30.83
CA TRP A 30 6.34 4.95 -29.68
C TRP A 30 7.22 5.45 -28.51
N THR A 31 8.05 6.45 -28.71
CA THR A 31 8.81 7.10 -27.63
C THR A 31 7.99 8.22 -26.98
N ILE A 32 7.42 9.11 -27.79
CA ILE A 32 6.73 10.31 -27.29
C ILE A 32 5.38 9.95 -26.66
N VAL A 33 4.60 9.07 -27.30
CA VAL A 33 3.25 8.74 -26.79
C VAL A 33 3.30 8.08 -25.40
N PRO A 34 4.12 7.03 -25.16
CA PRO A 34 4.26 6.46 -23.80
C PRO A 34 4.85 7.47 -22.82
N PHE A 35 5.81 8.31 -23.23
CA PHE A 35 6.37 9.34 -22.36
C PHE A 35 5.30 10.33 -21.88
N MET A 36 4.47 10.84 -22.80
CA MET A 36 3.36 11.74 -22.43
C MET A 36 2.33 11.05 -21.54
N LEU A 37 2.08 9.77 -21.76
CA LEU A 37 1.21 8.97 -20.89
C LEU A 37 1.78 8.85 -19.47
N ILE A 38 3.09 8.58 -19.34
CA ILE A 38 3.75 8.49 -18.03
C ILE A 38 3.66 9.84 -17.29
N VAL A 39 3.96 10.94 -17.96
CA VAL A 39 3.84 12.29 -17.38
C VAL A 39 2.41 12.56 -16.89
N TYR A 40 1.42 12.20 -17.69
CA TYR A 40 0.02 12.36 -17.32
C TYR A 40 -0.36 11.49 -16.12
N LEU A 41 0.02 10.21 -16.13
CA LEU A 41 -0.25 9.28 -15.02
C LEU A 41 0.44 9.74 -13.73
N THR A 42 1.69 10.20 -13.80
CA THR A 42 2.41 10.74 -12.64
C THR A 42 1.67 11.95 -12.06
N TYR A 43 1.21 12.86 -12.93
CA TYR A 43 0.48 14.04 -12.49
C TYR A 43 -0.83 13.71 -11.76
N ILE A 44 -1.63 12.78 -12.28
CA ILE A 44 -2.91 12.41 -11.65
C ILE A 44 -2.76 11.51 -10.40
N SER A 45 -1.61 10.82 -10.27
CA SER A 45 -1.34 9.92 -9.15
C SER A 45 -0.69 10.62 -7.97
N TRP A 46 -0.28 11.89 -8.10
CA TRP A 46 0.50 12.58 -7.07
C TRP A 46 -0.27 12.74 -5.75
N ALA A 47 -1.51 13.23 -5.83
CA ALA A 47 -2.33 13.46 -4.65
C ALA A 47 -2.74 12.14 -3.93
N PRO A 48 -3.23 11.08 -4.62
CA PRO A 48 -3.47 9.79 -3.99
C PRO A 48 -2.21 9.15 -3.36
N LEU A 49 -1.04 9.39 -3.96
CA LEU A 49 0.22 8.86 -3.45
C LEU A 49 0.60 9.49 -2.11
N ASP A 50 0.32 10.78 -1.94
CA ASP A 50 0.60 11.49 -0.69
C ASP A 50 -0.18 10.89 0.50
N ASN A 51 -1.40 10.43 0.29
CA ASN A 51 -2.21 9.76 1.32
C ASN A 51 -1.62 8.41 1.79
N ILE A 52 -0.88 7.73 0.92
CA ILE A 52 -0.30 6.42 1.24
C ILE A 52 1.11 6.59 1.84
N TRP A 53 1.86 7.58 1.37
CA TRP A 53 3.28 7.76 1.68
C TRP A 53 3.60 9.04 2.45
N SER A 54 2.60 9.73 3.00
CA SER A 54 2.86 10.93 3.81
C SER A 54 3.82 10.64 4.94
N SER A 55 4.77 11.56 5.13
CA SER A 55 5.66 11.50 6.28
C SER A 55 4.87 11.72 7.57
N PRO A 56 5.16 10.99 8.66
CA PRO A 56 4.55 11.23 9.96
C PRO A 56 4.73 12.67 10.49
N ASN A 57 5.69 13.43 9.97
CA ASN A 57 6.01 14.80 10.40
C ASN A 57 5.52 15.89 9.42
N GLY A 58 4.34 15.80 8.90
CA GLY A 58 3.77 16.87 8.06
C GLY A 58 3.12 16.35 6.80
N GLY A 59 2.09 15.61 6.92
CA GLY A 59 1.23 15.19 5.85
C GLY A 59 -0.22 15.56 6.12
N SER A 60 -1.12 14.90 5.44
CA SER A 60 -2.57 15.11 5.55
C SER A 60 -3.16 14.72 6.91
N PHE A 61 -2.38 14.09 7.81
CA PHE A 61 -2.87 13.52 9.07
C PHE A 61 -2.34 14.21 10.34
N GLY A 62 -1.69 15.37 10.19
CA GLY A 62 -1.16 16.11 11.35
C GLY A 62 -0.04 15.36 12.10
N ASP A 63 -0.01 15.55 13.42
CA ASP A 63 0.92 14.90 14.36
C ASP A 63 0.23 13.74 15.08
N GLU A 64 0.96 13.02 15.95
CA GLU A 64 0.38 12.03 16.86
C GLU A 64 -0.59 12.70 17.83
N CYS A 65 -1.74 12.07 18.08
CA CYS A 65 -2.81 12.66 18.90
C CYS A 65 -2.36 12.92 20.34
N ASP A 66 -2.58 14.12 20.82
CA ASP A 66 -2.38 14.49 22.22
C ASP A 66 -3.66 14.23 23.04
N TYR A 67 -3.70 13.08 23.69
CA TYR A 67 -4.83 12.66 24.53
C TYR A 67 -5.10 13.60 25.70
N PHE A 68 -4.11 14.37 26.16
CA PHE A 68 -4.32 15.36 27.23
C PHE A 68 -5.14 16.57 26.74
N ASN A 69 -5.09 16.86 25.45
CA ASN A 69 -5.83 17.95 24.81
C ASN A 69 -7.15 17.50 24.16
N ASN A 70 -7.56 16.22 24.32
CA ASN A 70 -8.73 15.64 23.69
C ASN A 70 -8.73 15.83 22.15
N GLU A 71 -7.58 15.67 21.52
CA GLU A 71 -7.50 15.66 20.07
C GLU A 71 -8.18 14.41 19.50
N SER A 72 -8.83 14.58 18.36
CA SER A 72 -9.52 13.51 17.66
C SER A 72 -8.82 13.19 16.33
N SER A 73 -8.64 11.90 16.07
CA SER A 73 -8.12 11.40 14.80
C SER A 73 -9.20 11.18 13.74
N ASP A 74 -10.38 11.81 13.90
CA ASP A 74 -11.50 11.66 12.98
C ASP A 74 -11.07 11.95 11.55
N LEU A 75 -11.31 10.96 10.68
CA LEU A 75 -11.10 11.07 9.24
C LEU A 75 -12.16 11.96 8.61
N TYR A 76 -11.73 12.86 7.76
CA TYR A 76 -12.61 13.63 6.89
C TYR A 76 -12.06 13.66 5.47
N PHE A 77 -12.95 13.71 4.49
CA PHE A 77 -12.57 13.80 3.10
C PHE A 77 -12.54 15.26 2.65
N ASP A 78 -11.38 15.75 2.22
CA ASP A 78 -11.19 17.08 1.66
C ASP A 78 -11.27 17.00 0.12
N GLU A 79 -12.40 17.42 -0.44
CA GLU A 79 -12.65 17.40 -1.88
C GLU A 79 -11.77 18.39 -2.66
N ASP A 80 -11.29 19.44 -1.99
CA ASP A 80 -10.48 20.50 -2.61
C ASP A 80 -8.99 20.17 -2.64
N ASP A 81 -8.56 19.05 -2.03
CA ASP A 81 -7.16 18.65 -2.01
C ASP A 81 -6.81 17.80 -3.24
N GLY A 82 -5.96 18.39 -4.07
CA GLY A 82 -5.48 17.76 -5.30
C GLY A 82 -6.57 17.55 -6.37
N LEU A 83 -6.37 16.59 -7.24
CA LEU A 83 -7.26 16.34 -8.39
C LEU A 83 -8.51 15.52 -8.05
N LYS A 84 -8.53 14.83 -6.93
CA LYS A 84 -9.61 13.88 -6.55
C LYS A 84 -10.02 13.99 -5.09
N GLY A 85 -9.47 14.96 -4.35
CA GLY A 85 -9.60 15.02 -2.91
C GLY A 85 -8.69 14.04 -2.19
N ALA A 86 -8.62 14.16 -0.87
CA ALA A 86 -7.81 13.33 0.00
C ALA A 86 -8.46 13.15 1.37
N TYR A 87 -8.22 12.01 2.01
CA TYR A 87 -8.52 11.85 3.42
C TYR A 87 -7.52 12.62 4.27
N LYS A 88 -8.02 13.25 5.33
CA LYS A 88 -7.23 14.01 6.31
C LYS A 88 -7.71 13.70 7.72
N ALA A 89 -6.84 13.94 8.69
CA ALA A 89 -7.18 13.96 10.11
C ALA A 89 -6.35 15.02 10.80
N ASN A 90 -6.83 15.55 11.92
CA ASN A 90 -6.08 16.54 12.70
C ASN A 90 -4.88 15.93 13.43
N CYS A 91 -4.97 14.65 13.76
CA CYS A 91 -3.92 13.85 14.37
C CYS A 91 -4.14 12.37 14.04
N TYR A 92 -3.18 11.51 14.41
CA TYR A 92 -3.27 10.07 14.19
C TYR A 92 -2.91 9.29 15.46
N HIS A 93 -3.42 8.07 15.56
CA HIS A 93 -3.03 7.10 16.59
C HIS A 93 -1.84 6.27 16.12
N THR A 94 -0.99 5.84 17.05
CA THR A 94 0.14 4.97 16.75
C THR A 94 -0.10 3.56 17.26
N ILE A 95 0.25 2.57 16.46
CA ILE A 95 0.25 1.14 16.82
C ILE A 95 1.56 0.50 16.39
N GLU A 96 1.94 -0.59 17.03
CA GLU A 96 3.11 -1.36 16.64
C GLU A 96 2.71 -2.73 16.08
N ILE A 97 3.38 -3.14 15.00
CA ILE A 97 3.21 -4.46 14.39
C ILE A 97 4.55 -5.15 14.34
N THR A 98 4.67 -6.29 15.01
CA THR A 98 5.87 -7.12 14.96
C THR A 98 5.60 -8.38 14.17
N ALA A 99 6.47 -8.65 13.19
CA ALA A 99 6.47 -9.86 12.40
C ALA A 99 7.52 -10.86 12.89
N LYS A 100 7.14 -12.13 12.91
CA LYS A 100 8.00 -13.27 13.16
C LYS A 100 7.45 -14.48 12.43
N GLN A 101 8.31 -15.44 12.01
CA GLN A 101 7.92 -16.69 11.36
C GLN A 101 7.01 -17.53 12.27
N TRP A 102 5.76 -17.65 12.08
CA TRP A 102 4.84 -17.19 11.03
C TRP A 102 3.61 -16.59 11.71
N VAL A 103 3.84 -15.57 12.50
CA VAL A 103 2.85 -14.91 13.35
C VAL A 103 3.00 -13.40 13.31
N TRP A 104 1.88 -12.71 13.39
CA TRP A 104 1.79 -11.26 13.61
C TRP A 104 1.55 -10.98 15.07
N SER A 105 2.15 -9.93 15.61
CA SER A 105 1.86 -9.40 16.94
C SER A 105 1.48 -7.94 16.82
N PHE A 106 0.43 -7.54 17.50
CA PHE A 106 -0.08 -6.17 17.50
C PHE A 106 0.02 -5.60 18.91
N ASP A 107 0.54 -4.40 19.03
CA ASP A 107 0.58 -3.62 20.27
C ASP A 107 -0.13 -2.28 20.06
N CYS A 108 -1.21 -2.08 20.79
CA CYS A 108 -2.01 -0.86 20.81
C CYS A 108 -1.46 0.21 21.76
N GLY A 109 -0.34 -0.08 22.45
CA GLY A 109 0.26 0.85 23.39
C GLY A 109 -0.68 1.27 24.52
N THR A 110 -0.94 2.55 24.64
CA THR A 110 -1.83 3.14 25.67
C THR A 110 -3.22 3.49 25.14
N LEU A 111 -3.56 3.08 23.93
CA LEU A 111 -4.88 3.35 23.35
C LEU A 111 -5.99 2.67 24.14
N GLU A 112 -7.13 3.35 24.27
CA GLU A 112 -8.34 2.76 24.82
C GLU A 112 -8.79 1.57 23.93
N ALA A 113 -9.39 0.54 24.55
CA ALA A 113 -9.82 -0.66 23.82
C ALA A 113 -10.87 -0.37 22.71
N GLU A 114 -11.58 0.74 22.82
CA GLU A 114 -12.49 1.22 21.77
C GLU A 114 -11.75 1.69 20.53
N LEU A 115 -10.54 2.23 20.67
CA LEU A 115 -9.72 2.70 19.55
C LEU A 115 -8.88 1.58 18.94
N CYS A 116 -8.28 0.75 19.79
CA CYS A 116 -7.44 -0.36 19.34
C CYS A 116 -7.46 -1.50 20.36
N GLU A 117 -7.74 -2.70 19.91
CA GLU A 117 -7.66 -3.92 20.70
C GLU A 117 -6.92 -5.00 19.92
N SER A 118 -6.04 -5.73 20.58
CA SER A 118 -5.37 -6.90 20.03
C SER A 118 -5.80 -8.18 20.74
N GLY A 119 -5.90 -9.27 19.98
CA GLY A 119 -6.36 -10.55 20.51
C GLY A 119 -6.17 -11.70 19.53
N PHE A 120 -7.08 -12.65 19.58
CA PHE A 120 -7.11 -13.78 18.67
C PHE A 120 -8.53 -13.99 18.13
N THR A 121 -8.61 -14.41 16.89
CA THR A 121 -9.85 -14.83 16.23
C THR A 121 -9.64 -16.17 15.53
N GLU A 122 -10.69 -16.74 14.98
CA GLU A 122 -10.62 -17.97 14.19
C GLU A 122 -10.67 -17.65 12.71
N ALA A 123 -9.66 -18.12 11.98
CA ALA A 123 -9.64 -18.04 10.52
C ALA A 123 -9.11 -19.37 9.95
N ASP A 124 -9.79 -19.89 8.94
CA ASP A 124 -9.46 -21.17 8.29
C ASP A 124 -9.29 -22.35 9.30
N GLY A 125 -10.14 -22.38 10.36
CA GLY A 125 -10.12 -23.40 11.40
C GLY A 125 -8.91 -23.31 12.35
N ARG A 126 -8.25 -22.15 12.43
CA ARG A 126 -7.09 -21.88 13.29
C ARG A 126 -7.30 -20.63 14.11
N ALA A 127 -6.76 -20.61 15.31
CA ALA A 127 -6.63 -19.37 16.07
C ALA A 127 -5.50 -18.53 15.44
N VAL A 128 -5.84 -17.34 14.96
CA VAL A 128 -4.91 -16.38 14.39
C VAL A 128 -4.92 -15.08 15.20
N PRO A 129 -3.83 -14.30 15.20
CA PRO A 129 -3.83 -12.97 15.81
C PRO A 129 -4.94 -12.10 15.22
N HIS A 130 -5.43 -11.18 16.01
CA HIS A 130 -6.52 -10.29 15.65
C HIS A 130 -6.21 -8.87 16.07
N LEU A 131 -6.47 -7.91 15.16
CA LEU A 131 -6.39 -6.48 15.39
C LEU A 131 -7.79 -5.87 15.20
N SER A 132 -8.28 -5.16 16.20
CA SER A 132 -9.55 -4.45 16.16
C SER A 132 -9.29 -2.94 16.23
N LEU A 133 -9.82 -2.18 15.28
CA LEU A 133 -9.63 -0.73 15.16
C LEU A 133 -11.00 -0.04 15.06
N GLN A 134 -11.12 1.17 15.58
CA GLN A 134 -12.34 1.95 15.46
C GLN A 134 -12.42 2.64 14.10
N ALA A 135 -13.59 2.55 13.46
CA ALA A 135 -13.88 3.25 12.20
C ALA A 135 -13.83 4.78 12.37
N GLY A 136 -13.53 5.46 11.28
CA GLY A 136 -13.44 6.91 11.25
C GLY A 136 -12.11 7.48 11.77
N ASN A 137 -11.11 6.65 12.05
CA ASN A 137 -9.84 7.10 12.62
C ASN A 137 -8.64 6.82 11.70
N ALA A 138 -7.60 7.65 11.84
CA ALA A 138 -6.31 7.46 11.20
C ALA A 138 -5.32 6.79 12.15
N TYR A 139 -4.64 5.74 11.68
CA TYR A 139 -3.60 5.04 12.42
C TYR A 139 -2.31 5.01 11.61
N LEU A 140 -1.18 5.22 12.29
CA LEU A 140 0.15 4.95 11.77
C LEU A 140 0.71 3.69 12.44
N ALA A 141 0.91 2.63 11.67
CA ALA A 141 1.54 1.42 12.17
C ALA A 141 3.06 1.49 12.00
N TYR A 142 3.80 1.37 13.10
CA TYR A 142 5.23 1.13 13.11
C TYR A 142 5.47 -0.37 13.05
N MET A 143 6.24 -0.82 12.05
CA MET A 143 6.39 -2.24 11.77
C MET A 143 7.84 -2.68 11.85
N THR A 144 8.10 -3.80 12.50
CA THR A 144 9.43 -4.39 12.61
C THR A 144 9.37 -5.91 12.47
N SER A 145 10.46 -6.53 12.01
CA SER A 145 10.61 -7.98 11.96
C SER A 145 11.69 -8.45 12.94
N GLU A 146 11.43 -9.57 13.62
CA GLU A 146 12.40 -10.22 14.51
C GLU A 146 13.34 -11.20 13.79
N ASP A 147 13.02 -11.60 12.54
CA ASP A 147 13.76 -12.65 11.85
C ASP A 147 14.04 -12.38 10.37
N VAL A 148 13.06 -12.57 9.48
CA VAL A 148 13.20 -12.39 8.03
C VAL A 148 12.30 -11.28 7.53
N THR A 149 12.37 -10.94 6.26
CA THR A 149 11.44 -9.99 5.64
C THR A 149 10.04 -10.60 5.56
N HIS A 150 9.04 -9.80 5.91
CA HIS A 150 7.61 -10.08 5.77
C HIS A 150 6.96 -8.87 5.10
N ALA A 151 5.72 -8.99 4.64
CA ALA A 151 4.94 -7.85 4.16
C ALA A 151 3.46 -8.03 4.53
N PRO A 152 2.95 -7.29 5.51
CA PRO A 152 1.53 -7.30 5.81
C PRO A 152 0.75 -6.62 4.68
N TRP A 153 -0.22 -7.31 4.15
CA TRP A 153 -1.19 -6.79 3.21
C TRP A 153 -2.56 -6.68 3.88
N PHE A 154 -2.99 -5.46 4.15
CA PHE A 154 -4.34 -5.15 4.60
C PHE A 154 -5.26 -5.20 3.37
N VAL A 155 -5.88 -6.36 3.15
CA VAL A 155 -6.51 -6.70 1.87
C VAL A 155 -7.56 -5.70 1.45
N SER A 156 -8.50 -5.34 2.34
CA SER A 156 -9.58 -4.41 2.02
C SER A 156 -9.10 -2.97 1.86
N LEU A 157 -8.11 -2.57 2.65
CA LEU A 157 -7.56 -1.20 2.58
C LEU A 157 -6.61 -1.00 1.39
N GLY A 158 -6.18 -2.09 0.74
CA GLY A 158 -5.28 -2.04 -0.40
C GLY A 158 -3.86 -1.56 -0.08
N VAL A 159 -3.48 -1.52 1.21
CA VAL A 159 -2.15 -1.08 1.64
C VAL A 159 -1.26 -2.25 2.00
N LYS A 160 0.02 -2.13 1.65
CA LYS A 160 1.05 -3.12 1.89
C LYS A 160 2.40 -2.44 1.95
N GLU A 161 3.25 -2.88 2.89
CA GLU A 161 4.62 -2.39 3.04
C GLU A 161 5.52 -3.53 3.54
N ASP A 162 6.79 -3.53 3.15
CA ASP A 162 7.75 -4.50 3.63
C ASP A 162 8.14 -4.24 5.08
N VAL A 163 8.27 -5.33 5.86
CA VAL A 163 8.72 -5.30 7.25
C VAL A 163 10.06 -6.00 7.34
N LEU A 164 11.10 -5.20 7.58
CA LEU A 164 12.49 -5.62 7.48
C LEU A 164 13.11 -5.86 8.86
N PRO A 165 13.99 -6.89 9.00
CA PRO A 165 14.74 -7.08 10.23
C PRO A 165 15.69 -5.90 10.49
N GLY A 166 15.65 -5.38 11.73
CA GLY A 166 16.54 -4.31 12.18
C GLY A 166 16.24 -2.92 11.62
N GLN A 167 15.09 -2.76 10.95
CA GLN A 167 14.56 -1.48 10.48
C GLN A 167 13.10 -1.34 10.92
N THR A 168 12.68 -0.10 11.14
CA THR A 168 11.26 0.21 11.34
C THR A 168 10.71 0.80 10.04
N THR A 169 9.68 0.18 9.50
CA THR A 169 8.88 0.68 8.38
C THR A 169 7.53 1.16 8.89
N THR A 170 6.80 1.94 8.12
CA THR A 170 5.51 2.48 8.53
C THR A 170 4.47 2.31 7.44
N VAL A 171 3.22 2.13 7.84
CA VAL A 171 2.08 2.13 6.95
C VAL A 171 0.92 2.89 7.56
N TRP A 172 0.23 3.68 6.75
CA TRP A 172 -1.02 4.31 7.12
C TRP A 172 -2.17 3.31 7.03
N ILE A 173 -2.98 3.27 8.08
CA ILE A 173 -4.22 2.51 8.14
C ILE A 173 -5.34 3.54 8.33
N LEU A 174 -6.10 3.77 7.27
CA LEU A 174 -7.28 4.65 7.31
C LEU A 174 -8.50 3.77 7.50
N ALA A 175 -9.02 3.76 8.72
CA ALA A 175 -10.18 2.94 9.09
C ALA A 175 -11.47 3.63 8.64
N GLU A 176 -11.74 3.70 7.32
CA GLU A 176 -12.84 4.48 6.75
C GLU A 176 -14.19 3.86 7.06
N ASP A 177 -14.36 2.58 6.77
CA ASP A 177 -15.61 1.86 6.86
C ASP A 177 -15.55 0.68 7.84
N VAL A 178 -16.69 0.33 8.42
CA VAL A 178 -16.82 -0.87 9.27
C VAL A 178 -16.73 -2.13 8.41
N GLU A 179 -15.71 -2.95 8.66
CA GLU A 179 -15.48 -4.17 7.89
C GLU A 179 -14.64 -5.21 8.64
N ASP A 180 -14.72 -6.46 8.20
CA ASP A 180 -13.87 -7.57 8.65
C ASP A 180 -13.09 -8.12 7.46
N PHE A 181 -11.79 -8.29 7.62
CA PHE A 181 -10.94 -8.85 6.57
C PHE A 181 -9.69 -9.54 7.13
N LEU A 182 -8.92 -10.17 6.27
CA LEU A 182 -7.65 -10.79 6.63
C LEU A 182 -6.47 -9.89 6.28
N LEU A 183 -5.50 -9.87 7.17
CA LEU A 183 -4.15 -9.42 6.92
C LEU A 183 -3.32 -10.65 6.53
N LEU A 184 -2.67 -10.59 5.38
CA LEU A 184 -1.89 -11.68 4.81
C LEU A 184 -0.42 -11.30 4.69
N CYS A 185 0.49 -12.27 4.90
CA CYS A 185 1.89 -12.08 4.55
C CYS A 185 2.07 -12.24 3.03
N THR A 186 2.71 -11.27 2.39
CA THR A 186 2.89 -11.24 0.93
C THR A 186 4.35 -11.17 0.49
N GLU A 187 5.30 -11.29 1.43
CA GLU A 187 6.73 -11.52 1.14
C GLU A 187 7.11 -12.91 1.64
N TYR A 188 7.78 -13.72 0.78
CA TYR A 188 8.11 -15.10 1.14
C TYR A 188 9.00 -15.16 2.38
N CYS A 189 8.44 -15.70 3.46
CA CYS A 189 9.08 -15.75 4.77
C CYS A 189 9.36 -17.18 5.29
N GLY A 190 9.27 -18.20 4.43
CA GLY A 190 9.58 -19.59 4.79
C GLY A 190 8.42 -20.57 4.61
N ASP A 191 8.51 -21.75 5.27
CA ASP A 191 7.65 -22.91 4.97
C ASP A 191 6.16 -22.66 5.24
N ASP A 192 5.81 -21.99 6.34
CA ASP A 192 4.42 -21.68 6.70
C ASP A 192 3.98 -20.26 6.26
N HIS A 193 4.70 -19.67 5.30
CA HIS A 193 4.34 -18.37 4.73
C HIS A 193 2.87 -18.24 4.32
N ALA A 194 2.31 -19.26 3.68
CA ALA A 194 0.91 -19.26 3.22
C ALA A 194 -0.12 -19.23 4.37
N TYR A 195 0.31 -19.54 5.59
CA TYR A 195 -0.54 -19.57 6.79
C TYR A 195 -0.30 -18.40 7.73
N MET A 196 0.64 -17.52 7.40
CA MET A 196 0.92 -16.32 8.18
C MET A 196 -0.12 -15.26 7.89
N MET A 197 -1.17 -15.26 8.69
CA MET A 197 -2.32 -14.37 8.56
C MET A 197 -2.78 -13.86 9.92
N ALA A 198 -3.56 -12.77 9.90
CA ALA A 198 -4.29 -12.25 11.06
C ALA A 198 -5.70 -11.82 10.65
N GLY A 199 -6.63 -11.78 11.58
CA GLY A 199 -7.91 -11.11 11.40
C GLY A 199 -7.78 -9.62 11.66
N VAL A 200 -8.51 -8.81 10.91
CA VAL A 200 -8.65 -7.37 11.16
C VAL A 200 -10.14 -7.05 11.17
N THR A 201 -10.59 -6.36 12.21
CA THR A 201 -11.95 -5.82 12.32
C THR A 201 -11.86 -4.31 12.44
N ILE A 202 -12.54 -3.60 11.58
CA ILE A 202 -12.84 -2.18 11.76
C ILE A 202 -14.28 -2.09 12.26
N HIS A 203 -14.46 -1.65 13.51
CA HIS A 203 -15.76 -1.57 14.17
C HIS A 203 -16.24 -0.12 14.33
N ALA A 204 -17.54 0.06 14.59
CA ALA A 204 -18.16 1.37 14.78
C ALA A 204 -17.80 2.02 16.11
#